data_13d7f149edd7c389937c7d0a68e9fba8
#
_entry.id   13d7f149edd7c389937c7d0a68e9fba8
#
_cell.length_a   1.000
_cell.length_b   1.000
_cell.length_c   1.000
_cell.angle_alpha   90.00
_cell.angle_beta   90.00
_cell.angle_gamma   90.00
#
_symmetry.space_group_name_H-M   'P 1'
#
loop_
_entity.id
_entity.type
_entity.pdbx_description
1 polymer ?
#
loop_
_entity_poly.entity_id
_entity_poly.type
_entity_poly.pdbx_seq_one_letter_code
_entity_poly.pdbx_strand_id
1 'polypeptide(L)'
;PLIDKANGSIKSDRKFILNLHNSTKKSKKVSDSEKKKLSELVDYYKIKEELTLTQKLVELKKKVNIFPDSLILAQASLESAWGTSRFAVEGNNFFGQHCFSKSCGISARGDKKVKVAKFASVFDSIQSYYRNLNSGDAYKKLRKLRSEEFSKLNKMDSLKLTKGLSDYSTLGNGDYAKRLNEVITFNKLQQYDN
;
A
#
# COMPACT_ATOMS: atom_id res chain seq x y z
N PRO A 1 10.70 -9.97 7.38
CA PRO A 1 9.99 -9.98 8.67
C PRO A 1 8.98 -8.83 8.84
N LEU A 2 9.36 -7.54 8.64
CA LEU A 2 8.41 -6.43 8.83
C LEU A 2 7.36 -6.36 7.72
N ILE A 3 7.73 -6.61 6.47
CA ILE A 3 6.80 -6.69 5.33
C ILE A 3 5.86 -7.87 5.52
N ASP A 4 6.37 -9.05 5.93
CA ASP A 4 5.52 -10.22 6.20
C ASP A 4 4.49 -9.94 7.29
N LYS A 5 4.89 -9.22 8.36
CA LYS A 5 3.97 -8.80 9.42
C LYS A 5 2.87 -7.88 8.88
N ALA A 6 3.22 -6.91 8.02
CA ALA A 6 2.25 -6.02 7.38
C ALA A 6 1.32 -6.80 6.44
N ASN A 7 1.87 -7.71 5.63
CA ASN A 7 1.11 -8.61 4.76
C ASN A 7 0.16 -9.51 5.54
N GLY A 8 0.56 -10.01 6.70
CA GLY A 8 -0.30 -10.81 7.60
C GLY A 8 -1.54 -10.05 8.03
N SER A 9 -1.41 -8.78 8.43
CA SER A 9 -2.53 -7.91 8.78
C SER A 9 -3.48 -7.70 7.59
N ILE A 10 -2.93 -7.37 6.42
CA ILE A 10 -3.72 -7.12 5.20
C ILE A 10 -4.44 -8.40 4.73
N LYS A 11 -3.76 -9.57 4.80
CA LYS A 11 -4.39 -10.87 4.49
C LYS A 11 -5.55 -11.16 5.44
N SER A 12 -5.42 -10.84 6.73
CA SER A 12 -6.49 -10.97 7.72
C SER A 12 -7.70 -10.08 7.40
N ASP A 13 -7.46 -8.80 7.09
CA ASP A 13 -8.51 -7.88 6.69
C ASP A 13 -9.22 -8.36 5.42
N ARG A 14 -8.45 -8.77 4.41
CA ARG A 14 -9.00 -9.32 3.17
C ARG A 14 -9.85 -10.56 3.40
N LYS A 15 -9.41 -11.49 4.25
CA LYS A 15 -10.18 -12.69 4.62
C LYS A 15 -11.51 -12.30 5.25
N PHE A 16 -11.50 -11.35 6.19
CA PHE A 16 -12.72 -10.83 6.81
C PHE A 16 -13.66 -10.23 5.77
N ILE A 17 -13.17 -9.37 4.87
CA ILE A 17 -13.96 -8.72 3.81
C ILE A 17 -14.60 -9.76 2.89
N LEU A 18 -13.85 -10.77 2.46
CA LEU A 18 -14.34 -11.83 1.58
C LEU A 18 -15.41 -12.68 2.26
N ASN A 19 -15.20 -13.06 3.53
CA ASN A 19 -16.16 -13.83 4.31
C ASN A 19 -17.45 -13.05 4.51
N LEU A 20 -17.36 -11.79 4.90
CA LEU A 20 -18.54 -10.95 5.10
C LEU A 20 -19.31 -10.72 3.81
N HIS A 21 -18.61 -10.46 2.69
CA HIS A 21 -19.24 -10.34 1.38
C HIS A 21 -19.98 -11.62 0.95
N ASN A 22 -19.40 -12.79 1.22
CA ASN A 22 -20.05 -14.06 0.90
C ASN A 22 -21.25 -14.34 1.83
N SER A 23 -21.16 -13.97 3.09
CA SER A 23 -22.26 -14.12 4.06
C SER A 23 -23.47 -13.22 3.72
N THR A 24 -23.20 -11.96 3.33
CA THR A 24 -24.25 -11.02 2.92
C THR A 24 -24.97 -11.46 1.65
N LYS A 25 -24.26 -12.08 0.69
CA LYS A 25 -24.91 -12.69 -0.49
C LYS A 25 -25.87 -13.81 -0.15
N LYS A 26 -25.67 -14.48 0.99
CA LYS A 26 -26.54 -15.56 1.50
C LYS A 26 -27.61 -15.03 2.48
N SER A 27 -27.87 -13.72 2.47
CA SER A 27 -28.84 -13.05 3.35
C SER A 27 -28.60 -13.26 4.85
N LYS A 28 -27.36 -13.56 5.27
CA LYS A 28 -27.03 -13.66 6.69
C LYS A 28 -26.98 -12.26 7.32
N LYS A 29 -27.54 -12.15 8.52
CA LYS A 29 -27.44 -10.93 9.33
C LYS A 29 -25.97 -10.66 9.69
N VAL A 30 -25.57 -9.41 9.56
CA VAL A 30 -24.24 -8.93 9.99
C VAL A 30 -24.31 -8.67 11.49
N SER A 31 -23.42 -9.27 12.28
CA SER A 31 -23.31 -9.05 13.72
C SER A 31 -22.76 -7.66 14.05
N ASP A 32 -22.95 -7.22 15.28
CA ASP A 32 -22.46 -5.88 15.68
C ASP A 32 -20.93 -5.80 15.72
N SER A 33 -20.25 -6.91 16.05
CA SER A 33 -18.80 -6.98 15.96
C SER A 33 -18.30 -6.88 14.51
N GLU A 34 -19.00 -7.50 13.56
CA GLU A 34 -18.68 -7.37 12.13
C GLU A 34 -18.94 -5.96 11.60
N LYS A 35 -20.03 -5.31 12.04
CA LYS A 35 -20.32 -3.91 11.69
C LYS A 35 -19.21 -2.98 12.19
N LYS A 36 -18.77 -3.15 13.45
CA LYS A 36 -17.69 -2.37 14.03
C LYS A 36 -16.40 -2.52 13.24
N LYS A 37 -15.97 -3.76 13.00
CA LYS A 37 -14.77 -4.04 12.20
C LYS A 37 -14.89 -3.50 10.77
N LEU A 38 -16.05 -3.62 10.15
CA LEU A 38 -16.30 -3.06 8.82
C LEU A 38 -16.16 -1.54 8.81
N SER A 39 -16.71 -0.83 9.80
CA SER A 39 -16.57 0.63 9.93
C SER A 39 -15.11 1.04 10.04
N GLU A 40 -14.32 0.35 10.88
CA GLU A 40 -12.88 0.59 11.02
C GLU A 40 -12.14 0.42 9.67
N LEU A 41 -12.49 -0.60 8.87
CA LEU A 41 -11.89 -0.83 7.57
C LEU A 41 -12.33 0.20 6.52
N VAL A 42 -13.59 0.63 6.56
CA VAL A 42 -14.15 1.68 5.69
C VAL A 42 -13.35 2.97 5.88
N ASP A 43 -13.14 3.40 7.13
CA ASP A 43 -12.34 4.57 7.47
C ASP A 43 -10.87 4.40 7.08
N TYR A 44 -10.27 3.28 7.46
CA TYR A 44 -8.86 3.02 7.23
C TYR A 44 -8.49 3.02 5.74
N TYR A 45 -9.33 2.40 4.90
CA TYR A 45 -9.10 2.31 3.46
C TYR A 45 -9.82 3.39 2.64
N LYS A 46 -10.34 4.42 3.31
CA LYS A 46 -11.00 5.58 2.68
C LYS A 46 -12.09 5.15 1.70
N ILE A 47 -13.04 4.38 2.18
CA ILE A 47 -14.25 4.03 1.44
C ILE A 47 -15.29 5.11 1.72
N LYS A 48 -16.08 5.48 0.73
CA LYS A 48 -17.13 6.48 0.86
C LYS A 48 -18.24 6.01 1.78
N GLU A 49 -18.61 6.83 2.76
CA GLU A 49 -19.61 6.50 3.79
C GLU A 49 -21.03 6.33 3.24
N GLU A 50 -21.38 7.08 2.22
CA GLU A 50 -22.70 7.05 1.58
C GLU A 50 -23.01 5.76 0.82
N LEU A 51 -22.03 4.88 0.63
CA LEU A 51 -22.21 3.61 -0.07
C LEU A 51 -23.02 2.62 0.78
N THR A 52 -23.84 1.82 0.10
CA THR A 52 -24.52 0.68 0.72
C THR A 52 -23.51 -0.36 1.22
N LEU A 53 -23.94 -1.25 2.13
CA LEU A 53 -23.11 -2.33 2.66
C LEU A 53 -22.44 -3.15 1.54
N THR A 54 -23.22 -3.56 0.54
CA THR A 54 -22.70 -4.34 -0.60
C THR A 54 -21.67 -3.56 -1.40
N GLN A 55 -21.91 -2.29 -1.66
CA GLN A 55 -20.96 -1.42 -2.37
C GLN A 55 -19.67 -1.20 -1.56
N LYS A 56 -19.75 -0.97 -0.24
CA LYS A 56 -18.58 -0.87 0.65
C LYS A 56 -17.73 -2.13 0.57
N LEU A 57 -18.34 -3.31 0.64
CA LEU A 57 -17.63 -4.59 0.56
C LEU A 57 -16.97 -4.81 -0.82
N VAL A 58 -17.64 -4.43 -1.91
CA VAL A 58 -17.07 -4.49 -3.26
C VAL A 58 -15.85 -3.58 -3.39
N GLU A 59 -15.93 -2.35 -2.90
CA GLU A 59 -14.81 -1.41 -2.94
C GLU A 59 -13.64 -1.85 -2.06
N LEU A 60 -13.92 -2.34 -0.84
CA LEU A 60 -12.89 -2.92 0.04
C LEU A 60 -12.19 -4.10 -0.63
N LYS A 61 -12.94 -5.01 -1.27
CA LYS A 61 -12.37 -6.15 -1.99
C LYS A 61 -11.41 -5.74 -3.11
N LYS A 62 -11.69 -4.64 -3.82
CA LYS A 62 -10.80 -4.08 -4.85
C LYS A 62 -9.55 -3.45 -4.25
N LYS A 63 -9.71 -2.72 -3.15
CA LYS A 63 -8.64 -1.96 -2.51
C LYS A 63 -7.70 -2.85 -1.68
N VAL A 64 -8.25 -3.71 -0.82
CA VAL A 64 -7.49 -4.44 0.20
C VAL A 64 -6.86 -5.71 -0.35
N ASN A 65 -5.57 -5.66 -0.60
CA ASN A 65 -4.74 -6.83 -0.90
C ASN A 65 -3.27 -6.49 -0.67
N ILE A 66 -2.43 -7.51 -0.58
CA ILE A 66 -0.98 -7.40 -0.50
C ILE A 66 -0.39 -6.96 -1.85
N PHE A 67 0.89 -6.64 -1.84
CA PHE A 67 1.75 -6.48 -3.01
C PHE A 67 2.95 -7.42 -2.87
N PRO A 68 3.63 -7.78 -3.97
CA PRO A 68 4.87 -8.56 -3.91
C PRO A 68 5.90 -7.87 -3.02
N ASP A 69 6.58 -8.63 -2.18
CA ASP A 69 7.57 -8.11 -1.24
C ASP A 69 8.74 -7.44 -1.97
N SER A 70 9.12 -7.99 -3.12
CA SER A 70 10.15 -7.42 -4.00
C SER A 70 9.82 -6.00 -4.45
N LEU A 71 8.54 -5.70 -4.75
CA LEU A 71 8.10 -4.36 -5.13
C LEU A 71 8.25 -3.38 -3.96
N ILE A 72 7.81 -3.78 -2.77
CA ILE A 72 7.90 -2.93 -1.57
C ILE A 72 9.36 -2.70 -1.17
N LEU A 73 10.21 -3.74 -1.24
CA LEU A 73 11.64 -3.63 -0.97
C LEU A 73 12.34 -2.68 -1.96
N ALA A 74 12.05 -2.81 -3.26
CA ALA A 74 12.64 -1.94 -4.28
C ALA A 74 12.24 -0.47 -4.08
N GLN A 75 10.98 -0.20 -3.76
CA GLN A 75 10.52 1.16 -3.46
C GLN A 75 11.17 1.70 -2.20
N ALA A 76 11.22 0.92 -1.11
CA ALA A 76 11.91 1.33 0.11
C ALA A 76 13.38 1.66 -0.16
N SER A 77 14.07 0.84 -0.96
CA SER A 77 15.48 1.05 -1.31
C SER A 77 15.70 2.35 -2.08
N LEU A 78 14.90 2.61 -3.11
CA LEU A 78 15.03 3.82 -3.93
C LEU A 78 14.66 5.09 -3.16
N GLU A 79 13.52 5.08 -2.47
CA GLU A 79 12.98 6.27 -1.80
C GLU A 79 13.79 6.67 -0.55
N SER A 80 14.49 5.70 0.07
CA SER A 80 15.27 5.93 1.28
C SER A 80 16.79 6.04 1.03
N ALA A 81 17.24 5.99 -0.23
CA ALA A 81 18.66 5.82 -0.55
C ALA A 81 19.25 4.62 0.23
N TRP A 82 18.64 3.44 0.09
CA TRP A 82 19.02 2.22 0.80
C TRP A 82 19.02 2.35 2.32
N GLY A 83 18.09 3.13 2.86
CA GLY A 83 17.95 3.38 4.30
C GLY A 83 18.92 4.42 4.87
N THR A 84 19.76 5.03 4.04
CA THR A 84 20.78 6.01 4.49
C THR A 84 20.30 7.45 4.48
N SER A 85 19.16 7.73 3.86
CA SER A 85 18.62 9.10 3.81
C SER A 85 18.30 9.62 5.21
N ARG A 86 18.42 10.93 5.41
CA ARG A 86 18.07 11.59 6.67
C ARG A 86 16.63 11.26 7.13
N PHE A 87 15.71 11.16 6.20
CA PHE A 87 14.31 10.85 6.51
C PHE A 87 14.11 9.39 6.96
N ALA A 88 14.90 8.47 6.44
CA ALA A 88 14.91 7.09 6.91
C ALA A 88 15.52 7.00 8.30
N VAL A 89 16.66 7.65 8.54
CA VAL A 89 17.43 7.57 9.80
C VAL A 89 16.71 8.32 10.93
N GLU A 90 16.30 9.57 10.72
CA GLU A 90 15.69 10.41 11.76
C GLU A 90 14.19 10.22 11.91
N GLY A 91 13.52 9.73 10.85
CA GLY A 91 12.07 9.68 10.78
C GLY A 91 11.47 8.32 10.50
N ASN A 92 12.26 7.24 10.40
CA ASN A 92 11.79 5.92 10.01
C ASN A 92 10.98 5.92 8.69
N ASN A 93 11.18 6.93 7.83
CA ASN A 93 10.42 7.12 6.60
C ASN A 93 11.17 6.55 5.40
N PHE A 94 10.88 5.30 5.07
CA PHE A 94 11.52 4.57 3.98
C PHE A 94 10.87 4.78 2.61
N PHE A 95 9.77 5.51 2.53
CA PHE A 95 8.98 5.67 1.30
C PHE A 95 8.76 7.13 0.90
N GLY A 96 9.48 8.07 1.51
CA GLY A 96 9.34 9.49 1.20
C GLY A 96 7.93 10.06 1.46
N GLN A 97 7.15 9.45 2.35
CA GLN A 97 5.76 9.84 2.59
C GLN A 97 5.68 11.26 3.14
N HIS A 98 4.86 12.08 2.49
CA HIS A 98 4.64 13.47 2.90
C HIS A 98 3.67 13.57 4.09
N CYS A 99 3.78 14.68 4.77
CA CYS A 99 2.96 15.04 5.91
C CYS A 99 2.31 16.41 5.66
N PHE A 100 1.02 16.51 5.86
CA PHE A 100 0.24 17.69 5.47
C PHE A 100 -0.25 18.55 6.64
N SER A 101 -0.06 18.12 7.90
CA SER A 101 -0.42 18.94 9.07
C SER A 101 0.72 19.90 9.47
N LYS A 102 0.35 21.05 10.09
CA LYS A 102 1.32 22.11 10.42
C LYS A 102 2.43 21.67 11.38
N SER A 103 2.16 20.70 12.25
CA SER A 103 3.07 20.25 13.33
C SER A 103 3.72 18.89 13.10
N CYS A 104 3.59 18.32 11.91
CA CYS A 104 4.08 16.97 11.63
C CYS A 104 5.39 16.94 10.84
N GLY A 105 6.18 15.88 11.05
CA GLY A 105 7.27 15.48 10.17
C GLY A 105 8.55 16.29 10.28
N ILE A 106 9.44 16.02 9.34
CA ILE A 106 10.77 16.61 9.19
C ILE A 106 10.75 17.51 7.96
N SER A 107 11.22 18.75 8.08
CA SER A 107 11.29 19.67 6.94
C SER A 107 12.38 19.24 5.95
N ALA A 108 12.09 19.36 4.65
CA ALA A 108 13.09 19.17 3.61
C ALA A 108 14.18 20.27 3.71
N ARG A 109 15.43 19.91 3.38
CA ARG A 109 16.51 20.92 3.28
C ARG A 109 16.20 21.85 2.11
N GLY A 110 16.25 23.16 2.36
CA GLY A 110 16.00 24.17 1.33
C GLY A 110 14.54 24.54 1.09
N ASP A 111 13.57 23.71 1.51
CA ASP A 111 12.15 24.05 1.42
C ASP A 111 11.41 23.69 2.72
N LYS A 112 11.16 24.70 3.55
CA LYS A 112 10.42 24.56 4.82
C LYS A 112 8.94 24.23 4.62
N LYS A 113 8.41 24.38 3.42
CA LYS A 113 6.98 24.09 3.11
C LYS A 113 6.77 22.59 2.87
N VAL A 114 7.80 21.89 2.40
CA VAL A 114 7.74 20.44 2.18
C VAL A 114 8.12 19.71 3.46
N LYS A 115 7.17 18.96 4.01
CA LYS A 115 7.38 18.14 5.21
C LYS A 115 7.21 16.67 4.88
N VAL A 116 8.14 15.88 5.37
CA VAL A 116 8.17 14.43 5.23
C VAL A 116 7.76 13.80 6.57
N ALA A 117 6.86 12.85 6.54
CA ALA A 117 6.31 12.23 7.75
C ALA A 117 7.40 11.57 8.61
N LYS A 118 7.24 11.65 9.93
CA LYS A 118 8.04 10.92 10.90
C LYS A 118 7.19 9.82 11.52
N PHE A 119 7.71 8.61 11.58
CA PHE A 119 7.05 7.44 12.13
C PHE A 119 7.71 6.99 13.42
N ALA A 120 6.95 6.37 14.32
CA ALA A 120 7.48 5.81 15.57
C ALA A 120 8.40 4.61 15.28
N SER A 121 8.13 3.87 14.22
CA SER A 121 8.94 2.73 13.78
C SER A 121 8.96 2.57 12.26
N VAL A 122 9.92 1.79 11.76
CA VAL A 122 9.94 1.37 10.35
C VAL A 122 8.68 0.60 9.98
N PHE A 123 8.14 -0.19 10.90
CA PHE A 123 6.89 -0.91 10.69
C PHE A 123 5.70 0.02 10.44
N ASP A 124 5.58 1.12 11.20
CA ASP A 124 4.51 2.11 11.00
C ASP A 124 4.64 2.80 9.64
N SER A 125 5.86 3.05 9.18
CA SER A 125 6.12 3.57 7.83
C SER A 125 5.64 2.58 6.76
N ILE A 126 5.92 1.29 6.91
CA ILE A 126 5.46 0.23 6.01
C ILE A 126 3.93 0.15 6.01
N GLN A 127 3.29 0.12 7.17
CA GLN A 127 1.81 0.08 7.26
C GLN A 127 1.16 1.30 6.60
N SER A 128 1.69 2.50 6.87
CA SER A 128 1.23 3.73 6.25
C SER A 128 1.38 3.68 4.73
N TYR A 129 2.48 3.14 4.23
CA TYR A 129 2.73 2.99 2.81
C TYR A 129 1.75 2.00 2.16
N TYR A 130 1.53 0.83 2.75
CA TYR A 130 0.50 -0.11 2.28
C TYR A 130 -0.90 0.50 2.27
N ARG A 131 -1.23 1.30 3.31
CA ARG A 131 -2.50 2.04 3.33
C ARG A 131 -2.59 2.98 2.13
N ASN A 132 -1.55 3.72 1.79
CA ASN A 132 -1.51 4.59 0.63
C ASN A 132 -1.70 3.81 -0.68
N LEU A 133 -0.96 2.73 -0.89
CA LEU A 133 -1.09 1.89 -2.08
C LEU A 133 -2.50 1.32 -2.23
N ASN A 134 -3.11 0.91 -1.11
CA ASN A 134 -4.43 0.29 -1.08
C ASN A 134 -5.58 1.30 -1.16
N SER A 135 -5.41 2.54 -0.69
CA SER A 135 -6.50 3.52 -0.61
C SER A 135 -6.35 4.75 -1.50
N GLY A 136 -5.12 5.18 -1.80
CA GLY A 136 -4.85 6.42 -2.51
C GLY A 136 -5.31 6.40 -3.97
N ASP A 137 -5.83 7.53 -4.45
CA ASP A 137 -6.34 7.64 -5.82
C ASP A 137 -5.24 7.53 -6.87
N ALA A 138 -4.04 8.02 -6.59
CA ALA A 138 -2.86 7.91 -7.46
C ALA A 138 -2.50 6.44 -7.78
N TYR A 139 -2.90 5.49 -6.93
CA TYR A 139 -2.57 4.06 -7.10
C TYR A 139 -3.69 3.22 -7.71
N LYS A 140 -4.72 3.84 -8.31
CA LYS A 140 -5.82 3.10 -8.97
C LYS A 140 -5.31 2.19 -10.09
N LYS A 141 -4.37 2.67 -10.90
CA LYS A 141 -3.75 1.90 -12.00
C LYS A 141 -2.98 0.69 -11.46
N LEU A 142 -2.17 0.88 -10.41
CA LEU A 142 -1.45 -0.19 -9.74
C LEU A 142 -2.40 -1.28 -9.20
N ARG A 143 -3.48 -0.87 -8.52
CA ARG A 143 -4.48 -1.82 -7.99
C ARG A 143 -5.22 -2.58 -9.09
N LYS A 144 -5.49 -1.91 -10.21
CA LYS A 144 -6.10 -2.56 -11.40
C LYS A 144 -5.17 -3.65 -11.94
N LEU A 145 -3.91 -3.33 -12.20
CA LEU A 145 -2.92 -4.31 -12.66
C LEU A 145 -2.76 -5.48 -11.68
N ARG A 146 -2.68 -5.19 -10.36
CA ARG A 146 -2.64 -6.23 -9.33
C ARG A 146 -3.83 -7.18 -9.40
N SER A 147 -5.03 -6.65 -9.59
CA SER A 147 -6.24 -7.47 -9.70
C SER A 147 -6.25 -8.34 -10.96
N GLU A 148 -5.78 -7.80 -12.07
CA GLU A 148 -5.68 -8.51 -13.36
C GLU A 148 -4.66 -9.66 -13.30
N GLU A 149 -3.48 -9.42 -12.75
CA GLU A 149 -2.43 -10.43 -12.59
C GLU A 149 -2.90 -11.56 -11.66
N PHE A 150 -3.44 -11.20 -10.50
CA PHE A 150 -3.93 -12.19 -9.54
C PHE A 150 -5.07 -13.06 -10.11
N SER A 151 -5.96 -12.46 -10.91
CA SER A 151 -7.06 -13.20 -11.54
C SER A 151 -6.60 -14.19 -12.61
N LYS A 152 -5.50 -13.89 -13.30
CA LYS A 152 -4.98 -14.73 -14.39
C LYS A 152 -4.08 -15.87 -13.89
N LEU A 153 -3.22 -15.58 -12.92
CA LEU A 153 -2.09 -16.44 -12.57
C LEU A 153 -2.14 -16.94 -11.12
N ASN A 154 -3.10 -16.47 -10.33
CA ASN A 154 -3.12 -16.62 -8.86
C ASN A 154 -1.79 -16.21 -8.20
N LYS A 155 -1.00 -15.40 -8.90
CA LYS A 155 0.31 -14.88 -8.50
C LYS A 155 0.45 -13.46 -9.03
N MET A 156 1.23 -12.65 -8.34
CA MET A 156 1.53 -11.27 -8.74
C MET A 156 2.97 -11.18 -9.22
N ASP A 157 3.18 -10.63 -10.41
CA ASP A 157 4.50 -10.35 -10.96
C ASP A 157 4.89 -8.91 -10.63
N SER A 158 5.88 -8.74 -9.75
CA SER A 158 6.35 -7.42 -9.33
C SER A 158 6.83 -6.56 -10.49
N LEU A 159 7.51 -7.15 -11.49
CA LEU A 159 8.01 -6.42 -12.65
C LEU A 159 6.88 -5.86 -13.53
N LYS A 160 5.76 -6.54 -13.61
CA LYS A 160 4.58 -6.03 -14.30
C LYS A 160 3.87 -4.93 -13.50
N LEU A 161 3.83 -5.07 -12.18
CA LEU A 161 3.17 -4.11 -11.31
C LEU A 161 3.87 -2.75 -11.28
N THR A 162 5.18 -2.67 -11.51
CA THR A 162 5.90 -1.39 -11.60
C THR A 162 5.31 -0.43 -12.63
N LYS A 163 4.70 -0.94 -13.71
CA LYS A 163 3.99 -0.11 -14.72
C LYS A 163 2.81 0.68 -14.14
N GLY A 164 2.26 0.23 -13.02
CA GLY A 164 1.22 0.94 -12.30
C GLY A 164 1.72 2.09 -11.43
N LEU A 165 3.03 2.25 -11.33
CA LEU A 165 3.72 3.31 -10.59
C LEU A 165 4.41 4.34 -11.50
N SER A 166 4.18 4.29 -12.80
CA SER A 166 4.78 5.21 -13.78
C SER A 166 4.51 6.69 -13.45
N ASP A 167 3.37 6.97 -12.84
CA ASP A 167 2.92 8.32 -12.51
C ASP A 167 3.31 8.74 -11.07
N TYR A 168 4.04 7.88 -10.35
CA TYR A 168 4.43 8.11 -8.96
C TYR A 168 5.55 9.15 -8.82
N SER A 169 6.42 9.25 -9.81
CA SER A 169 7.61 10.09 -9.78
C SER A 169 7.48 11.28 -10.72
N THR A 170 7.99 12.44 -10.29
CA THR A 170 8.20 13.62 -11.14
C THR A 170 9.20 13.38 -12.28
N LEU A 171 9.86 12.23 -12.32
CA LEU A 171 10.84 11.86 -13.33
C LEU A 171 10.24 11.58 -14.72
N GLY A 172 8.91 11.50 -14.84
CA GLY A 172 8.21 11.32 -16.14
C GLY A 172 8.49 9.99 -16.88
N ASN A 173 7.66 9.71 -17.88
CA ASN A 173 7.88 8.72 -18.96
C ASN A 173 8.30 7.29 -18.62
N GLY A 174 7.91 6.76 -17.46
CA GLY A 174 8.17 5.36 -17.12
C GLY A 174 9.57 5.06 -16.57
N ASP A 175 10.43 6.06 -16.41
CA ASP A 175 11.78 5.90 -15.84
C ASP A 175 11.74 5.33 -14.42
N TYR A 176 10.73 5.68 -13.63
CA TYR A 176 10.58 5.13 -12.28
C TYR A 176 10.31 3.62 -12.31
N ALA A 177 9.42 3.15 -13.18
CA ALA A 177 9.14 1.73 -13.34
C ALA A 177 10.39 0.95 -13.81
N LYS A 178 11.17 1.53 -14.72
CA LYS A 178 12.44 0.94 -15.19
C LYS A 178 13.44 0.81 -14.04
N ARG A 179 13.64 1.88 -13.27
CA ARG A 179 14.53 1.87 -12.08
C ARG A 179 14.11 0.82 -11.05
N LEU A 180 12.80 0.71 -10.77
CA LEU A 180 12.29 -0.34 -9.89
C LEU A 180 12.63 -1.74 -10.42
N ASN A 181 12.41 -1.98 -11.72
CA ASN A 181 12.72 -3.26 -12.34
C ASN A 181 14.22 -3.58 -12.26
N GLU A 182 15.09 -2.61 -12.48
CA GLU A 182 16.54 -2.76 -12.33
C GLU A 182 16.91 -3.15 -10.90
N VAL A 183 16.35 -2.46 -9.88
CA VAL A 183 16.60 -2.79 -8.47
C VAL A 183 16.10 -4.19 -8.13
N ILE A 184 14.89 -4.55 -8.56
CA ILE A 184 14.30 -5.87 -8.32
C ILE A 184 15.17 -6.96 -8.92
N THR A 185 15.57 -6.81 -10.19
CA THR A 185 16.30 -7.83 -10.93
C THR A 185 17.74 -7.96 -10.45
N PHE A 186 18.47 -6.85 -10.36
CA PHE A 186 19.86 -6.83 -9.94
C PHE A 186 20.07 -7.44 -8.56
N ASN A 187 19.17 -7.13 -7.62
CA ASN A 187 19.25 -7.62 -6.24
C ASN A 187 18.47 -8.92 -6.03
N LYS A 188 17.93 -9.53 -7.09
CA LYS A 188 17.17 -10.80 -7.03
C LYS A 188 16.04 -10.76 -6.00
N LEU A 189 15.37 -9.60 -5.86
CA LEU A 189 14.37 -9.40 -4.79
C LEU A 189 13.15 -10.31 -4.92
N GLN A 190 12.84 -10.82 -6.12
CA GLN A 190 11.72 -11.73 -6.34
C GLN A 190 11.82 -13.05 -5.55
N GLN A 191 13.01 -13.41 -5.03
CA GLN A 191 13.16 -14.53 -4.11
C GLN A 191 12.37 -14.38 -2.80
N TYR A 192 11.95 -13.16 -2.47
CA TYR A 192 11.14 -12.86 -1.27
C TYR A 192 9.63 -12.83 -1.56
N ASP A 193 9.22 -12.97 -2.82
CA ASP A 193 7.80 -12.98 -3.21
C ASP A 193 7.17 -14.34 -2.85
N ASN A 194 6.14 -14.33 -1.96
CA ASN A 194 5.38 -15.51 -1.50
C ASN A 194 4.00 -15.57 -2.14
#